data_886c26764799a465a2f2d1316f42bd2c
#
_entry.id   886c26764799a465a2f2d1316f42bd2c
#
_cell.length_a   1.000
_cell.length_b   1.000
_cell.length_c   1.000
_cell.angle_alpha   90.00
_cell.angle_beta   90.00
_cell.angle_gamma   90.00
#
_symmetry.space_group_name_H-M   'P 1'
#
loop_
_entity.id
_entity.type
_entity.pdbx_description
1 polymer ?
#
loop_
_entity_poly.entity_id
_entity_poly.type
_entity_poly.pdbx_seq_one_letter_code
_entity_poly.pdbx_strand_id
1 'polypeptide(L)'
;MEELKKIAVIGAGIMGTGIAEVCARGGYDVALVDISEEILQRAKERIRKSMERAVERGKMSKEEMEKALGRIKFTTNLEEAARDADLVIEAIPENMELKKQLFKRLDEICPERTIFATNTSSLMITDLASATKRPDRFIGMHWFNPAPVMKLIEVIRGALTSDDTFNFIVELSKKLGKVPVEAQDGPGFFTTRFIVAVLAEAIRLFEQGIAGIKEIDTMVKLGFNWPMGPFELADFVGLDTIYHVLEYVYNETGNPAYKPPLILRKLVLAGYLGDPRQKPGSRGGFYEYFKIPRER
;
A
#
# COMPACT_ATOMS: atom_id res chain seq x y z
N MET A 1 26.46 5.73 4.26
CA MET A 1 25.81 5.81 2.93
C MET A 1 25.90 7.25 2.43
N GLU A 2 26.16 7.44 1.14
CA GLU A 2 26.12 8.76 0.50
C GLU A 2 24.74 9.42 0.71
N GLU A 3 24.69 10.74 0.61
CA GLU A 3 23.46 11.51 0.81
C GLU A 3 22.41 11.12 -0.23
N LEU A 4 21.23 10.63 0.23
CA LEU A 4 20.10 10.30 -0.63
C LEU A 4 19.64 11.56 -1.38
N LYS A 5 19.57 11.49 -2.70
CA LYS A 5 19.12 12.60 -3.56
C LYS A 5 17.98 12.19 -4.48
N LYS A 6 18.09 11.02 -5.11
CA LYS A 6 17.19 10.57 -6.17
C LYS A 6 16.38 9.34 -5.77
N ILE A 7 15.06 9.45 -5.84
CA ILE A 7 14.11 8.39 -5.56
C ILE A 7 13.33 8.09 -6.85
N ALA A 8 13.33 6.82 -7.26
CA ALA A 8 12.43 6.36 -8.30
C ALA A 8 11.22 5.67 -7.65
N VAL A 9 10.01 6.15 -7.94
CA VAL A 9 8.76 5.53 -7.52
C VAL A 9 8.13 4.85 -8.72
N ILE A 10 7.94 3.55 -8.65
CA ILE A 10 7.48 2.73 -9.77
C ILE A 10 6.02 2.32 -9.54
N GLY A 11 5.15 2.77 -10.43
CA GLY A 11 3.70 2.67 -10.31
C GLY A 11 3.09 4.00 -9.88
N ALA A 12 2.29 4.63 -10.75
CA ALA A 12 1.63 5.91 -10.51
C ALA A 12 0.13 5.75 -10.14
N GLY A 13 -0.21 4.63 -9.51
CA GLY A 13 -1.50 4.42 -8.88
C GLY A 13 -1.71 5.33 -7.66
N ILE A 14 -2.73 5.03 -6.86
CA ILE A 14 -3.06 5.83 -5.66
C ILE A 14 -1.87 5.92 -4.70
N MET A 15 -1.23 4.77 -4.40
CA MET A 15 -0.13 4.72 -3.44
C MET A 15 1.14 5.36 -4.00
N GLY A 16 1.60 4.97 -5.19
CA GLY A 16 2.81 5.54 -5.76
C GLY A 16 2.73 7.05 -5.98
N THR A 17 1.56 7.55 -6.39
CA THR A 17 1.29 8.99 -6.49
C THR A 17 1.47 9.69 -5.14
N GLY A 18 0.90 9.14 -4.07
CA GLY A 18 1.02 9.72 -2.73
C GLY A 18 2.42 9.59 -2.13
N ILE A 19 3.12 8.49 -2.39
CA ILE A 19 4.50 8.29 -1.97
C ILE A 19 5.42 9.31 -2.66
N ALA A 20 5.28 9.49 -3.98
CA ALA A 20 6.03 10.48 -4.74
C ALA A 20 5.82 11.90 -4.21
N GLU A 21 4.56 12.26 -3.89
CA GLU A 21 4.25 13.54 -3.25
C GLU A 21 5.00 13.74 -1.94
N VAL A 22 4.95 12.73 -1.03
CA VAL A 22 5.61 12.82 0.27
C VAL A 22 7.13 12.96 0.12
N CYS A 23 7.75 12.18 -0.76
CA CYS A 23 9.19 12.25 -1.02
C CYS A 23 9.61 13.61 -1.58
N ALA A 24 8.85 14.16 -2.54
CA ALA A 24 9.14 15.48 -3.13
C ALA A 24 8.98 16.62 -2.11
N ARG A 25 7.98 16.54 -1.24
CA ARG A 25 7.80 17.48 -0.12
C ARG A 25 8.91 17.37 0.91
N GLY A 26 9.48 16.18 1.07
CA GLY A 26 10.66 15.93 1.90
C GLY A 26 11.97 16.46 1.31
N GLY A 27 11.95 17.04 0.09
CA GLY A 27 13.10 17.68 -0.56
C GLY A 27 13.89 16.79 -1.50
N TYR A 28 13.42 15.58 -1.82
CA TYR A 28 14.08 14.65 -2.71
C TYR A 28 13.64 14.84 -4.17
N ASP A 29 14.55 14.60 -5.10
CA ASP A 29 14.24 14.51 -6.53
C ASP A 29 13.57 13.16 -6.81
N VAL A 30 12.36 13.18 -7.38
CA VAL A 30 11.52 12.01 -7.57
C VAL A 30 11.27 11.78 -9.05
N ALA A 31 11.53 10.57 -9.54
CA ALA A 31 11.03 10.10 -10.82
C ALA A 31 9.83 9.18 -10.56
N LEU A 32 8.63 9.61 -10.95
CA LEU A 32 7.42 8.80 -10.89
C LEU A 32 7.20 8.11 -12.23
N VAL A 33 7.18 6.78 -12.21
CA VAL A 33 7.13 5.95 -13.41
C VAL A 33 5.83 5.16 -13.48
N ASP A 34 5.24 5.12 -14.66
CA ASP A 34 4.14 4.20 -14.99
C ASP A 34 4.23 3.82 -16.47
N ILE A 35 3.56 2.74 -16.87
CA ILE A 35 3.52 2.28 -18.26
C ILE A 35 2.65 3.17 -19.16
N SER A 36 1.81 4.04 -18.60
CA SER A 36 0.82 4.85 -19.30
C SER A 36 0.98 6.34 -19.02
N GLU A 37 1.10 7.14 -20.09
CA GLU A 37 1.08 8.60 -19.99
C GLU A 37 -0.23 9.13 -19.38
N GLU A 38 -1.35 8.46 -19.64
CA GLU A 38 -2.65 8.84 -19.09
C GLU A 38 -2.68 8.67 -17.56
N ILE A 39 -2.10 7.58 -17.05
CA ILE A 39 -1.98 7.34 -15.60
C ILE A 39 -1.08 8.41 -14.99
N LEU A 40 0.05 8.72 -15.63
CA LEU A 40 0.97 9.78 -15.15
C LEU A 40 0.31 11.15 -15.13
N GLN A 41 -0.50 11.48 -16.13
CA GLN A 41 -1.25 12.74 -16.16
C GLN A 41 -2.24 12.82 -15.01
N ARG A 42 -3.01 11.76 -14.75
CA ARG A 42 -3.92 11.67 -13.59
C ARG A 42 -3.17 11.77 -12.26
N ALA A 43 -1.98 11.17 -12.16
CA ALA A 43 -1.12 11.26 -10.98
C ALA A 43 -0.67 12.70 -10.74
N LYS A 44 -0.23 13.41 -11.77
CA LYS A 44 0.17 14.82 -11.71
C LYS A 44 -0.96 15.72 -11.20
N GLU A 45 -2.17 15.54 -11.74
CA GLU A 45 -3.33 16.29 -11.29
C GLU A 45 -3.71 15.98 -9.83
N ARG A 46 -3.62 14.71 -9.42
CA ARG A 46 -3.89 14.27 -8.05
C ARG A 46 -2.91 14.88 -7.06
N ILE A 47 -1.61 14.87 -7.38
CA ILE A 47 -0.57 15.47 -6.54
C ILE A 47 -0.82 16.97 -6.39
N ARG A 48 -1.07 17.68 -7.50
CA ARG A 48 -1.36 19.12 -7.45
C ARG A 48 -2.56 19.43 -6.56
N LYS A 49 -3.70 18.75 -6.76
CA LYS A 49 -4.90 18.93 -5.94
C LYS A 49 -4.66 18.59 -4.46
N SER A 50 -3.85 17.57 -4.17
CA SER A 50 -3.49 17.22 -2.79
C SER A 50 -2.72 18.33 -2.10
N MET A 51 -1.71 18.88 -2.78
CA MET A 51 -0.90 19.97 -2.26
C MET A 51 -1.69 21.31 -2.17
N GLU A 52 -2.54 21.63 -3.14
CA GLU A 52 -3.44 22.79 -3.08
C GLU A 52 -4.33 22.76 -1.83
N ARG A 53 -4.92 21.61 -1.51
CA ARG A 53 -5.67 21.41 -0.26
C ARG A 53 -4.80 21.59 0.99
N ALA A 54 -3.52 21.20 0.92
CA ALA A 54 -2.59 21.43 2.04
C ALA A 54 -2.29 22.92 2.22
N VAL A 55 -2.16 23.67 1.13
CA VAL A 55 -2.00 25.15 1.15
C VAL A 55 -3.26 25.81 1.73
N GLU A 56 -4.44 25.45 1.25
CA GLU A 56 -5.73 25.98 1.75
C GLU A 56 -5.91 25.76 3.26
N ARG A 57 -5.37 24.65 3.78
CA ARG A 57 -5.42 24.30 5.21
C ARG A 57 -4.26 24.89 6.02
N GLY A 58 -3.41 25.72 5.42
CA GLY A 58 -2.25 26.32 6.07
C GLY A 58 -1.15 25.32 6.48
N LYS A 59 -1.12 24.13 5.86
CA LYS A 59 -0.13 23.08 6.16
C LYS A 59 1.15 23.16 5.31
N MET A 60 1.14 23.98 4.29
CA MET A 60 2.28 24.32 3.44
C MET A 60 2.05 25.67 2.75
N SER A 61 3.12 26.35 2.38
CA SER A 61 3.04 27.57 1.58
C SER A 61 2.91 27.23 0.09
N LYS A 62 2.43 28.21 -0.70
CA LYS A 62 2.39 28.07 -2.17
C LYS A 62 3.79 27.90 -2.77
N GLU A 63 4.80 28.55 -2.20
CA GLU A 63 6.18 28.44 -2.63
C GLU A 63 6.74 27.04 -2.39
N GLU A 64 6.48 26.45 -1.22
CA GLU A 64 6.82 25.05 -0.91
C GLU A 64 6.15 24.08 -1.86
N MET A 65 4.87 24.31 -2.19
CA MET A 65 4.14 23.51 -3.18
C MET A 65 4.83 23.53 -4.55
N GLU A 66 5.12 24.70 -5.09
CA GLU A 66 5.75 24.81 -6.41
C GLU A 66 7.16 24.19 -6.42
N LYS A 67 7.95 24.36 -5.34
CA LYS A 67 9.24 23.69 -5.18
C LYS A 67 9.10 22.16 -5.17
N ALA A 68 8.13 21.62 -4.46
CA ALA A 68 7.89 20.17 -4.39
C ALA A 68 7.41 19.63 -5.74
N LEU A 69 6.50 20.32 -6.42
CA LEU A 69 6.05 19.93 -7.77
C LEU A 69 7.21 19.93 -8.77
N GLY A 70 8.11 20.90 -8.68
CA GLY A 70 9.30 20.99 -9.54
C GLY A 70 10.31 19.86 -9.36
N ARG A 71 10.25 19.11 -8.23
CA ARG A 71 11.10 17.95 -7.98
C ARG A 71 10.59 16.65 -8.58
N ILE A 72 9.35 16.60 -9.08
CA ILE A 72 8.75 15.37 -9.60
C ILE A 72 8.86 15.34 -11.12
N LYS A 73 9.61 14.38 -11.63
CA LYS A 73 9.66 14.02 -13.04
C LYS A 73 8.70 12.86 -13.30
N PHE A 74 7.82 13.02 -14.28
CA PHE A 74 6.91 11.97 -14.72
C PHE A 74 7.46 11.33 -16.00
N THR A 75 7.55 10.01 -16.06
CA THR A 75 8.13 9.33 -17.24
C THR A 75 7.59 7.90 -17.38
N THR A 76 7.46 7.45 -18.62
CA THR A 76 7.18 6.05 -18.93
C THR A 76 8.47 5.23 -19.11
N ASN A 77 9.63 5.88 -19.05
CA ASN A 77 10.92 5.24 -19.24
C ASN A 77 11.51 4.78 -17.90
N LEU A 78 11.35 3.49 -17.59
CA LEU A 78 11.89 2.89 -16.36
C LEU A 78 13.42 3.04 -16.26
N GLU A 79 14.15 2.84 -17.35
CA GLU A 79 15.61 2.88 -17.33
C GLU A 79 16.13 4.30 -17.07
N GLU A 80 15.51 5.31 -17.66
CA GLU A 80 15.86 6.71 -17.39
C GLU A 80 15.65 7.09 -15.93
N ALA A 81 14.57 6.60 -15.32
CA ALA A 81 14.24 6.89 -13.93
C ALA A 81 15.14 6.17 -12.92
N ALA A 82 15.57 4.95 -13.24
CA ALA A 82 16.20 4.05 -12.28
C ALA A 82 17.72 4.02 -12.36
N ARG A 83 18.33 4.40 -13.50
CA ARG A 83 19.77 4.27 -13.76
C ARG A 83 20.70 4.95 -12.77
N ASP A 84 20.24 5.97 -12.08
CA ASP A 84 21.01 6.73 -11.09
C ASP A 84 20.25 6.92 -9.77
N ALA A 85 19.17 6.15 -9.55
CA ALA A 85 18.41 6.20 -8.33
C ALA A 85 19.19 5.66 -7.12
N ASP A 86 19.10 6.35 -6.00
CA ASP A 86 19.67 5.90 -4.73
C ASP A 86 18.68 4.97 -3.99
N LEU A 87 17.39 5.19 -4.21
CA LEU A 87 16.28 4.41 -3.67
C LEU A 87 15.22 4.19 -4.74
N VAL A 88 14.75 2.97 -4.87
CA VAL A 88 13.55 2.61 -5.63
C VAL A 88 12.46 2.24 -4.66
N ILE A 89 11.25 2.83 -4.80
CA ILE A 89 10.05 2.43 -4.06
C ILE A 89 9.04 1.87 -5.07
N GLU A 90 8.77 0.59 -4.98
CA GLU A 90 7.84 -0.10 -5.87
C GLU A 90 6.42 -0.02 -5.30
N ALA A 91 5.47 0.38 -6.13
CA ALA A 91 4.04 0.49 -5.83
C ALA A 91 3.16 0.05 -7.02
N ILE A 92 3.57 -1.02 -7.74
CA ILE A 92 2.79 -1.64 -8.82
C ILE A 92 1.71 -2.58 -8.26
N PRO A 93 0.78 -3.12 -9.08
CA PRO A 93 -0.25 -4.05 -8.62
C PRO A 93 0.29 -5.23 -7.81
N GLU A 94 -0.49 -5.68 -6.84
CA GLU A 94 -0.13 -6.73 -5.86
C GLU A 94 -0.12 -8.11 -6.52
N ASN A 95 0.97 -8.40 -7.21
CA ASN A 95 1.20 -9.66 -7.89
C ASN A 95 2.68 -10.04 -7.78
N MET A 96 2.97 -11.21 -7.19
CA MET A 96 4.32 -11.69 -6.91
C MET A 96 5.20 -11.74 -8.17
N GLU A 97 4.70 -12.33 -9.23
CA GLU A 97 5.46 -12.51 -10.46
C GLU A 97 5.78 -11.19 -11.17
N LEU A 98 4.79 -10.28 -11.23
CA LEU A 98 5.03 -8.95 -11.80
C LEU A 98 6.09 -8.17 -11.01
N LYS A 99 6.02 -8.22 -9.67
CA LYS A 99 7.00 -7.54 -8.82
C LYS A 99 8.39 -8.17 -8.96
N LYS A 100 8.50 -9.49 -8.99
CA LYS A 100 9.78 -10.19 -9.23
C LYS A 100 10.40 -9.84 -10.58
N GLN A 101 9.60 -9.81 -11.64
CA GLN A 101 10.07 -9.41 -12.97
C GLN A 101 10.57 -7.97 -12.99
N LEU A 102 9.84 -7.06 -12.33
CA LEU A 102 10.26 -5.67 -12.18
C LEU A 102 11.58 -5.57 -11.42
N PHE A 103 11.70 -6.20 -10.26
CA PHE A 103 12.92 -6.11 -9.44
C PHE A 103 14.13 -6.77 -10.11
N LYS A 104 13.94 -7.86 -10.85
CA LYS A 104 15.00 -8.46 -11.67
C LYS A 104 15.52 -7.46 -12.72
N ARG A 105 14.62 -6.76 -13.41
CA ARG A 105 14.99 -5.73 -14.37
C ARG A 105 15.67 -4.52 -13.70
N LEU A 106 15.16 -4.06 -12.56
CA LEU A 106 15.76 -2.98 -11.78
C LEU A 106 17.17 -3.33 -11.29
N ASP A 107 17.39 -4.59 -10.93
CA ASP A 107 18.70 -5.10 -10.48
C ASP A 107 19.78 -5.00 -11.58
N GLU A 108 19.37 -5.07 -12.86
CA GLU A 108 20.24 -4.89 -14.02
C GLU A 108 20.48 -3.40 -14.36
N ILE A 109 19.52 -2.52 -14.07
CA ILE A 109 19.54 -1.10 -14.44
C ILE A 109 20.22 -0.24 -13.37
N CYS A 110 19.89 -0.48 -12.11
CA CYS A 110 20.27 0.36 -10.99
C CYS A 110 21.74 0.16 -10.56
N PRO A 111 22.42 1.22 -10.10
CA PRO A 111 23.71 1.09 -9.43
C PRO A 111 23.67 0.09 -8.26
N GLU A 112 24.80 -0.52 -7.93
CA GLU A 112 24.91 -1.49 -6.82
C GLU A 112 24.50 -0.88 -5.46
N ARG A 113 24.70 0.44 -5.29
CA ARG A 113 24.34 1.16 -4.06
C ARG A 113 22.83 1.30 -3.84
N THR A 114 22.02 1.16 -4.89
CA THR A 114 20.59 1.41 -4.83
C THR A 114 19.89 0.44 -3.86
N ILE A 115 19.07 1.00 -2.97
CA ILE A 115 18.17 0.24 -2.10
C ILE A 115 16.84 0.00 -2.83
N PHE A 116 16.32 -1.20 -2.73
CA PHE A 116 14.98 -1.56 -3.23
C PHE A 116 14.00 -1.66 -2.07
N ALA A 117 12.97 -0.83 -2.11
CA ALA A 117 11.85 -0.86 -1.18
C ALA A 117 10.57 -1.25 -1.91
N THR A 118 9.76 -2.09 -1.32
CA THR A 118 8.45 -2.47 -1.86
C THR A 118 7.32 -1.99 -0.94
N ASN A 119 6.27 -1.43 -1.54
CA ASN A 119 5.05 -1.05 -0.83
C ASN A 119 4.02 -2.19 -0.78
N THR A 120 4.43 -3.42 -1.02
CA THR A 120 3.51 -4.56 -0.87
C THR A 120 2.83 -4.55 0.50
N SER A 121 1.56 -4.95 0.54
CA SER A 121 0.80 -5.05 1.78
C SER A 121 0.80 -6.46 2.38
N SER A 122 1.15 -7.47 1.58
CA SER A 122 0.95 -8.87 1.99
C SER A 122 2.05 -9.84 1.56
N LEU A 123 2.75 -9.55 0.47
CA LEU A 123 3.72 -10.48 -0.11
C LEU A 123 5.03 -10.50 0.69
N MET A 124 5.59 -11.69 0.89
CA MET A 124 6.84 -11.86 1.64
C MET A 124 8.00 -11.11 1.00
N ILE A 125 8.69 -10.30 1.80
CA ILE A 125 9.84 -9.49 1.37
C ILE A 125 10.99 -10.37 0.92
N THR A 126 11.26 -11.44 1.64
CA THR A 126 12.31 -12.41 1.31
C THR A 126 12.09 -13.05 -0.06
N ASP A 127 10.83 -13.37 -0.39
CA ASP A 127 10.50 -13.96 -1.69
C ASP A 127 10.70 -12.95 -2.83
N LEU A 128 10.29 -11.70 -2.67
CA LEU A 128 10.56 -10.64 -3.64
C LEU A 128 12.08 -10.36 -3.79
N ALA A 129 12.81 -10.31 -2.67
CA ALA A 129 14.25 -10.07 -2.65
C ALA A 129 15.05 -11.17 -3.39
N SER A 130 14.53 -12.41 -3.42
CA SER A 130 15.16 -13.54 -4.10
C SER A 130 15.29 -13.34 -5.61
N ALA A 131 14.54 -12.42 -6.19
CA ALA A 131 14.64 -12.06 -7.61
C ALA A 131 15.83 -11.12 -7.91
N THR A 132 16.57 -10.66 -6.90
CA THR A 132 17.67 -9.71 -7.03
C THR A 132 19.00 -10.29 -6.54
N LYS A 133 20.11 -9.66 -6.93
CA LYS A 133 21.47 -10.00 -6.46
C LYS A 133 21.87 -9.20 -5.21
N ARG A 134 20.97 -8.37 -4.68
CA ARG A 134 21.19 -7.48 -3.52
C ARG A 134 20.12 -7.63 -2.42
N PRO A 135 19.88 -8.84 -1.92
CA PRO A 135 18.85 -9.06 -0.90
C PRO A 135 19.15 -8.34 0.42
N ASP A 136 20.40 -7.99 0.69
CA ASP A 136 20.83 -7.14 1.80
C ASP A 136 20.39 -5.68 1.68
N ARG A 137 20.10 -5.22 0.45
CA ARG A 137 19.59 -3.88 0.11
C ARG A 137 18.12 -3.90 -0.29
N PHE A 138 17.40 -4.94 0.07
CA PHE A 138 15.97 -5.10 -0.20
C PHE A 138 15.17 -5.04 1.10
N ILE A 139 14.05 -4.28 1.11
CA ILE A 139 13.27 -4.03 2.32
C ILE A 139 11.79 -3.79 1.99
N GLY A 140 10.90 -4.14 2.90
CA GLY A 140 9.51 -3.71 2.86
C GLY A 140 9.35 -2.30 3.45
N MET A 141 8.66 -1.43 2.74
CA MET A 141 8.29 -0.08 3.18
C MET A 141 6.80 0.10 2.92
N HIS A 142 5.99 -0.46 3.81
CA HIS A 142 4.53 -0.52 3.67
C HIS A 142 3.89 0.78 4.16
N TRP A 143 3.37 1.55 3.21
CA TRP A 143 2.67 2.80 3.43
C TRP A 143 1.17 2.57 3.52
N PHE A 144 0.47 3.53 4.13
CA PHE A 144 -0.99 3.48 4.32
C PHE A 144 -1.70 4.56 3.52
N ASN A 145 -2.85 4.23 2.98
CA ASN A 145 -3.65 5.14 2.15
C ASN A 145 -4.51 6.09 3.02
N PRO A 146 -4.49 7.41 2.77
CA PRO A 146 -3.67 8.18 1.82
C PRO A 146 -2.25 8.44 2.34
N ALA A 147 -1.23 8.15 1.53
CA ALA A 147 0.17 8.27 1.96
C ALA A 147 0.56 9.67 2.48
N PRO A 148 0.07 10.80 1.92
CA PRO A 148 0.37 12.12 2.49
C PRO A 148 -0.22 12.38 3.88
N VAL A 149 -1.25 11.62 4.30
CA VAL A 149 -2.00 11.85 5.54
C VAL A 149 -1.60 10.86 6.63
N MET A 150 -1.52 9.58 6.27
CA MET A 150 -1.22 8.51 7.23
C MET A 150 0.21 8.58 7.72
N LYS A 151 0.40 8.46 9.03
CA LYS A 151 1.72 8.62 9.65
C LYS A 151 2.54 7.34 9.67
N LEU A 152 1.89 6.18 9.75
CA LEU A 152 2.56 4.90 9.89
C LEU A 152 3.27 4.47 8.60
N ILE A 153 4.48 3.95 8.74
CA ILE A 153 5.14 3.07 7.78
C ILE A 153 5.57 1.82 8.54
N GLU A 154 5.08 0.65 8.13
CA GLU A 154 5.70 -0.60 8.55
C GLU A 154 7.00 -0.78 7.76
N VAL A 155 8.10 -0.99 8.47
CA VAL A 155 9.41 -1.28 7.88
C VAL A 155 9.71 -2.75 8.12
N ILE A 156 9.68 -3.54 7.03
CA ILE A 156 9.73 -4.99 7.12
C ILE A 156 11.09 -5.50 6.64
N ARG A 157 11.80 -6.16 7.53
CA ARG A 157 13.05 -6.83 7.20
C ARG A 157 12.78 -8.17 6.53
N GLY A 158 13.31 -8.38 5.31
CA GLY A 158 13.48 -9.71 4.76
C GLY A 158 14.62 -10.46 5.46
N ALA A 159 14.74 -11.75 5.20
CA ALA A 159 15.71 -12.61 5.86
C ALA A 159 17.18 -12.16 5.75
N LEU A 160 17.53 -11.45 4.68
CA LEU A 160 18.88 -10.97 4.42
C LEU A 160 19.00 -9.43 4.44
N THR A 161 17.95 -8.69 4.75
CA THR A 161 18.00 -7.22 4.84
C THR A 161 19.06 -6.79 5.87
N SER A 162 20.03 -5.98 5.45
CA SER A 162 21.10 -5.50 6.34
C SER A 162 20.59 -4.46 7.34
N ASP A 163 21.30 -4.33 8.46
CA ASP A 163 21.02 -3.27 9.45
C ASP A 163 21.19 -1.87 8.84
N ASP A 164 22.17 -1.70 7.96
CA ASP A 164 22.38 -0.42 7.27
C ASP A 164 21.18 -0.02 6.40
N THR A 165 20.63 -0.97 5.65
CA THR A 165 19.42 -0.76 4.83
C THR A 165 18.22 -0.44 5.70
N PHE A 166 18.03 -1.19 6.78
CA PHE A 166 16.94 -0.96 7.72
C PHE A 166 17.03 0.43 8.38
N ASN A 167 18.17 0.74 8.96
CA ASN A 167 18.39 2.01 9.65
C ASN A 167 18.23 3.20 8.70
N PHE A 168 18.71 3.05 7.46
CA PHE A 168 18.53 4.07 6.44
C PHE A 168 17.04 4.36 6.15
N ILE A 169 16.22 3.33 5.96
CA ILE A 169 14.77 3.49 5.69
C ILE A 169 14.04 4.03 6.92
N VAL A 170 14.41 3.63 8.13
CA VAL A 170 13.87 4.19 9.38
C VAL A 170 14.16 5.70 9.46
N GLU A 171 15.39 6.12 9.25
CA GLU A 171 15.76 7.54 9.31
C GLU A 171 15.12 8.36 8.18
N LEU A 172 15.05 7.80 6.97
CA LEU A 172 14.32 8.43 5.87
C LEU A 172 12.84 8.63 6.23
N SER A 173 12.19 7.60 6.76
CA SER A 173 10.78 7.67 7.14
C SER A 173 10.53 8.79 8.17
N LYS A 174 11.39 8.92 9.17
CA LYS A 174 11.32 10.02 10.14
C LYS A 174 11.50 11.39 9.48
N LYS A 175 12.47 11.54 8.57
CA LYS A 175 12.69 12.79 7.81
C LYS A 175 11.49 13.16 6.96
N LEU A 176 10.74 12.17 6.46
CA LEU A 176 9.49 12.35 5.73
C LEU A 176 8.27 12.65 6.64
N GLY A 177 8.49 12.82 7.95
CA GLY A 177 7.43 13.09 8.92
C GLY A 177 6.55 11.88 9.24
N LYS A 178 7.05 10.68 8.99
CA LYS A 178 6.39 9.40 9.27
C LYS A 178 6.88 8.79 10.58
N VAL A 179 6.11 7.82 11.07
CA VAL A 179 6.45 6.98 12.22
C VAL A 179 6.78 5.59 11.71
N PRO A 180 8.07 5.25 11.55
CA PRO A 180 8.47 3.91 11.15
C PRO A 180 8.30 2.93 12.32
N VAL A 181 7.71 1.79 12.05
CA VAL A 181 7.59 0.69 13.01
C VAL A 181 8.13 -0.58 12.37
N GLU A 182 9.07 -1.23 13.04
CA GLU A 182 9.67 -2.48 12.58
C GLU A 182 8.66 -3.63 12.64
N ALA A 183 8.63 -4.42 11.59
CA ALA A 183 7.95 -5.70 11.56
C ALA A 183 8.88 -6.75 10.91
N GLN A 184 8.72 -8.00 11.31
CA GLN A 184 9.43 -9.12 10.70
C GLN A 184 8.68 -9.59 9.45
N ASP A 185 9.44 -10.17 8.52
CA ASP A 185 8.88 -10.73 7.29
C ASP A 185 7.95 -11.90 7.56
N GLY A 186 6.89 -11.94 6.78
CA GLY A 186 5.88 -12.99 6.82
C GLY A 186 4.66 -12.57 6.01
N PRO A 187 3.81 -13.50 5.59
CA PRO A 187 2.65 -13.20 4.76
C PRO A 187 1.70 -12.24 5.50
N GLY A 188 1.45 -11.07 4.90
CA GLY A 188 0.59 -10.02 5.47
C GLY A 188 1.20 -9.21 6.61
N PHE A 189 2.46 -9.42 6.98
CA PHE A 189 3.18 -8.72 8.07
C PHE A 189 2.35 -8.68 9.36
N PHE A 190 2.31 -7.54 10.05
CA PHE A 190 1.45 -7.38 11.22
C PHE A 190 0.09 -6.77 10.86
N THR A 191 0.07 -5.55 10.30
CA THR A 191 -1.19 -4.79 10.18
C THR A 191 -2.18 -5.45 9.23
N THR A 192 -1.74 -5.87 8.06
CA THR A 192 -2.61 -6.53 7.08
C THR A 192 -3.08 -7.88 7.60
N ARG A 193 -2.16 -8.68 8.13
CA ARG A 193 -2.49 -10.00 8.69
C ARG A 193 -3.48 -9.90 9.85
N PHE A 194 -3.29 -8.94 10.74
CA PHE A 194 -4.19 -8.70 11.87
C PHE A 194 -5.59 -8.29 11.40
N ILE A 195 -5.66 -7.29 10.51
CA ILE A 195 -6.97 -6.77 10.10
C ILE A 195 -7.77 -7.78 9.29
N VAL A 196 -7.16 -8.53 8.36
CA VAL A 196 -7.90 -9.54 7.59
C VAL A 196 -8.38 -10.69 8.46
N ALA A 197 -7.66 -11.06 9.52
CA ALA A 197 -8.10 -12.03 10.50
C ALA A 197 -9.36 -11.55 11.26
N VAL A 198 -9.36 -10.29 11.69
CA VAL A 198 -10.52 -9.67 12.36
C VAL A 198 -11.72 -9.61 11.42
N LEU A 199 -11.53 -9.19 10.18
CA LEU A 199 -12.60 -9.14 9.17
C LEU A 199 -13.15 -10.54 8.87
N ALA A 200 -12.27 -11.53 8.71
CA ALA A 200 -12.69 -12.92 8.49
C ALA A 200 -13.50 -13.48 9.66
N GLU A 201 -13.11 -13.16 10.89
CA GLU A 201 -13.85 -13.60 12.08
C GLU A 201 -15.22 -12.92 12.17
N ALA A 202 -15.32 -11.63 11.92
CA ALA A 202 -16.61 -10.93 11.88
C ALA A 202 -17.55 -11.54 10.82
N ILE A 203 -17.02 -11.89 9.64
CA ILE A 203 -17.79 -12.55 8.58
C ILE A 203 -18.24 -13.96 9.02
N ARG A 204 -17.39 -14.74 9.70
CA ARG A 204 -17.76 -16.07 10.22
C ARG A 204 -18.85 -15.99 11.29
N LEU A 205 -18.75 -15.02 12.20
CA LEU A 205 -19.79 -14.81 13.22
C LEU A 205 -21.14 -14.44 12.59
N PHE A 206 -21.14 -13.66 11.52
CA PHE A 206 -22.31 -13.40 10.71
C PHE A 206 -22.86 -14.69 10.05
N GLU A 207 -22.00 -15.49 9.40
CA GLU A 207 -22.40 -16.78 8.80
C GLU A 207 -23.02 -17.76 9.84
N GLN A 208 -22.57 -17.69 11.08
CA GLN A 208 -23.09 -18.47 12.21
C GLN A 208 -24.40 -17.90 12.78
N GLY A 209 -24.86 -16.76 12.32
CA GLY A 209 -26.08 -16.12 12.79
C GLY A 209 -25.96 -15.50 14.19
N ILE A 210 -24.76 -15.19 14.66
CA ILE A 210 -24.54 -14.59 15.99
C ILE A 210 -25.17 -13.20 16.05
N ALA A 211 -24.95 -12.39 14.98
CA ALA A 211 -25.58 -11.07 14.80
C ALA A 211 -25.64 -10.69 13.32
N GLY A 212 -26.46 -9.71 12.99
CA GLY A 212 -26.52 -9.13 11.65
C GLY A 212 -25.33 -8.21 11.35
N ILE A 213 -25.18 -7.85 10.08
CA ILE A 213 -24.09 -7.00 9.59
C ILE A 213 -24.06 -5.64 10.31
N LYS A 214 -25.23 -4.95 10.36
CA LYS A 214 -25.35 -3.65 11.00
C LYS A 214 -25.08 -3.71 12.51
N GLU A 215 -25.56 -4.76 13.16
CA GLU A 215 -25.36 -4.98 14.59
C GLU A 215 -23.89 -5.22 14.91
N ILE A 216 -23.18 -6.05 14.13
CA ILE A 216 -21.73 -6.29 14.30
C ILE A 216 -20.96 -5.00 14.12
N ASP A 217 -21.21 -4.23 13.04
CA ASP A 217 -20.54 -2.95 12.80
C ASP A 217 -20.80 -1.96 13.95
N THR A 218 -22.04 -1.88 14.45
CA THR A 218 -22.39 -1.01 15.56
C THR A 218 -21.67 -1.42 16.84
N MET A 219 -21.65 -2.72 17.16
CA MET A 219 -20.96 -3.23 18.37
C MET A 219 -19.45 -2.91 18.33
N VAL A 220 -18.82 -3.09 17.18
CA VAL A 220 -17.36 -2.79 17.04
C VAL A 220 -17.10 -1.29 17.12
N LYS A 221 -17.90 -0.46 16.46
CA LYS A 221 -17.73 1.01 16.53
C LYS A 221 -17.90 1.53 17.96
N LEU A 222 -18.95 1.11 18.65
CA LEU A 222 -19.27 1.63 19.99
C LEU A 222 -18.51 0.92 21.11
N GLY A 223 -18.28 -0.39 20.98
CA GLY A 223 -17.62 -1.19 22.01
C GLY A 223 -16.09 -1.05 22.01
N PHE A 224 -15.47 -0.85 20.84
CA PHE A 224 -14.01 -0.73 20.68
C PHE A 224 -13.56 0.66 20.22
N ASN A 225 -14.49 1.60 20.05
CA ASN A 225 -14.21 2.95 19.55
C ASN A 225 -13.50 2.96 18.18
N TRP A 226 -13.88 2.03 17.31
CA TRP A 226 -13.37 2.01 15.95
C TRP A 226 -14.12 2.99 15.07
N PRO A 227 -13.42 3.65 14.11
CA PRO A 227 -14.07 4.61 13.22
C PRO A 227 -15.04 3.96 12.21
N MET A 228 -14.83 2.68 11.91
CA MET A 228 -15.63 1.86 10.99
C MET A 228 -15.85 0.47 11.59
N GLY A 229 -17.01 -0.11 11.33
CA GLY A 229 -17.25 -1.50 11.64
C GLY A 229 -16.57 -2.45 10.63
N PRO A 230 -16.51 -3.76 10.93
CA PRO A 230 -15.81 -4.72 10.09
C PRO A 230 -16.36 -4.82 8.66
N PHE A 231 -17.67 -4.78 8.49
CA PHE A 231 -18.30 -4.87 7.15
C PHE A 231 -18.19 -3.55 6.38
N GLU A 232 -18.30 -2.40 7.07
CA GLU A 232 -18.01 -1.10 6.47
C GLU A 232 -16.58 -1.05 5.97
N LEU A 233 -15.62 -1.53 6.78
CA LEU A 233 -14.20 -1.56 6.41
C LEU A 233 -13.92 -2.57 5.29
N ALA A 234 -14.56 -3.74 5.32
CA ALA A 234 -14.43 -4.73 4.25
C ALA A 234 -14.90 -4.18 2.91
N ASP A 235 -16.05 -3.51 2.89
CA ASP A 235 -16.59 -2.89 1.69
C ASP A 235 -15.70 -1.73 1.20
N PHE A 236 -15.10 -0.97 2.13
CA PHE A 236 -14.19 0.13 1.81
C PHE A 236 -12.86 -0.36 1.20
N VAL A 237 -12.24 -1.38 1.80
CA VAL A 237 -10.96 -1.96 1.35
C VAL A 237 -11.14 -2.71 0.02
N GLY A 238 -12.24 -3.40 -0.12
CA GLY A 238 -12.57 -4.26 -1.23
C GLY A 238 -12.53 -5.74 -0.88
N LEU A 239 -13.65 -6.41 -1.17
CA LEU A 239 -13.85 -7.82 -0.84
C LEU A 239 -12.91 -8.75 -1.59
N ASP A 240 -12.60 -8.43 -2.84
CA ASP A 240 -11.60 -9.13 -3.66
C ASP A 240 -10.20 -9.02 -3.04
N THR A 241 -9.82 -7.83 -2.59
CA THR A 241 -8.53 -7.60 -1.93
C THR A 241 -8.43 -8.44 -0.66
N ILE A 242 -9.44 -8.41 0.21
CA ILE A 242 -9.47 -9.20 1.45
C ILE A 242 -9.44 -10.70 1.15
N TYR A 243 -10.21 -11.14 0.16
CA TYR A 243 -10.24 -12.55 -0.27
C TYR A 243 -8.84 -13.02 -0.68
N HIS A 244 -8.17 -12.31 -1.58
CA HIS A 244 -6.85 -12.68 -2.08
C HIS A 244 -5.78 -12.66 -0.99
N VAL A 245 -5.82 -11.66 -0.09
CA VAL A 245 -4.88 -11.62 1.05
C VAL A 245 -5.11 -12.81 1.99
N LEU A 246 -6.35 -13.11 2.35
CA LEU A 246 -6.67 -14.27 3.19
C LEU A 246 -6.21 -15.57 2.52
N GLU A 247 -6.48 -15.75 1.23
CA GLU A 247 -6.06 -16.93 0.46
C GLU A 247 -4.54 -17.06 0.44
N TYR A 248 -3.81 -15.96 0.18
CA TYR A 248 -2.36 -15.94 0.21
C TYR A 248 -1.82 -16.33 1.60
N VAL A 249 -2.28 -15.66 2.67
CA VAL A 249 -1.83 -15.96 4.04
C VAL A 249 -2.18 -17.39 4.45
N TYR A 250 -3.35 -17.89 4.05
CA TYR A 250 -3.74 -19.28 4.32
C TYR A 250 -2.82 -20.29 3.61
N ASN A 251 -2.51 -20.06 2.33
CA ASN A 251 -1.65 -20.95 1.55
C ASN A 251 -0.22 -20.99 2.10
N GLU A 252 0.32 -19.84 2.53
CA GLU A 252 1.67 -19.76 3.09
C GLU A 252 1.76 -20.34 4.50
N THR A 253 0.70 -20.24 5.31
CA THR A 253 0.77 -20.61 6.73
C THR A 253 0.08 -21.94 7.08
N GLY A 254 -0.86 -22.38 6.26
CA GLY A 254 -1.76 -23.51 6.58
C GLY A 254 -2.73 -23.23 7.75
N ASN A 255 -2.72 -22.00 8.31
CA ASN A 255 -3.54 -21.70 9.48
C ASN A 255 -5.01 -21.46 9.09
N PRO A 256 -5.95 -22.29 9.60
CA PRO A 256 -7.38 -22.20 9.27
C PRO A 256 -8.03 -20.85 9.59
N ALA A 257 -7.46 -20.08 10.52
CA ALA A 257 -7.94 -18.75 10.86
C ALA A 257 -7.95 -17.78 9.64
N TYR A 258 -7.09 -18.03 8.65
CA TYR A 258 -6.99 -17.23 7.43
C TYR A 258 -7.73 -17.83 6.23
N LYS A 259 -8.37 -19.00 6.40
CA LYS A 259 -9.20 -19.56 5.31
C LYS A 259 -10.33 -18.57 4.98
N PRO A 260 -10.47 -18.13 3.71
CA PRO A 260 -11.51 -17.19 3.35
C PRO A 260 -12.92 -17.73 3.70
N PRO A 261 -13.79 -16.95 4.37
CA PRO A 261 -15.18 -17.32 4.60
C PRO A 261 -15.94 -17.58 3.30
N LEU A 262 -16.85 -18.53 3.31
CA LEU A 262 -17.54 -18.95 2.08
C LEU A 262 -18.38 -17.83 1.46
N ILE A 263 -19.07 -17.04 2.29
CA ILE A 263 -19.88 -15.91 1.81
C ILE A 263 -19.00 -14.86 1.12
N LEU A 264 -17.78 -14.57 1.65
CA LEU A 264 -16.86 -13.64 1.02
C LEU A 264 -16.49 -14.10 -0.39
N ARG A 265 -16.14 -15.39 -0.54
CA ARG A 265 -15.84 -15.97 -1.85
C ARG A 265 -17.01 -15.87 -2.82
N LYS A 266 -18.24 -16.20 -2.34
CA LYS A 266 -19.46 -16.10 -3.16
C LYS A 266 -19.69 -14.68 -3.68
N LEU A 267 -19.54 -13.68 -2.80
CA LEU A 267 -19.70 -12.27 -3.17
C LEU A 267 -18.70 -11.83 -4.24
N VAL A 268 -17.42 -12.16 -4.04
CA VAL A 268 -16.37 -11.83 -5.02
C VAL A 268 -16.66 -12.46 -6.38
N LEU A 269 -17.01 -13.76 -6.43
CA LEU A 269 -17.36 -14.45 -7.66
C LEU A 269 -18.62 -13.87 -8.34
N ALA A 270 -19.54 -13.30 -7.57
CA ALA A 270 -20.75 -12.65 -8.07
C ALA A 270 -20.52 -11.19 -8.51
N GLY A 271 -19.28 -10.66 -8.39
CA GLY A 271 -18.94 -9.30 -8.79
C GLY A 271 -19.25 -8.24 -7.73
N TYR A 272 -19.51 -8.65 -6.48
CA TYR A 272 -19.60 -7.74 -5.34
C TYR A 272 -18.22 -7.58 -4.73
N LEU A 273 -17.52 -6.51 -5.16
CA LEU A 273 -16.10 -6.30 -4.86
C LEU A 273 -15.86 -5.23 -3.78
N GLY A 274 -16.91 -4.64 -3.25
CA GLY A 274 -16.84 -3.56 -2.27
C GLY A 274 -17.60 -2.31 -2.70
N ASP A 275 -17.53 -1.25 -1.91
CA ASP A 275 -18.22 0.02 -2.17
C ASP A 275 -17.89 0.55 -3.59
N PRO A 276 -18.88 0.76 -4.46
CA PRO A 276 -18.64 1.24 -5.84
C PRO A 276 -17.91 2.60 -5.92
N ARG A 277 -17.98 3.41 -4.86
CA ARG A 277 -17.25 4.68 -4.76
C ARG A 277 -15.73 4.48 -4.63
N GLN A 278 -15.32 3.34 -4.07
CA GLN A 278 -13.92 2.93 -3.89
C GLN A 278 -13.45 1.93 -4.95
N LYS A 279 -14.38 1.09 -5.44
CA LYS A 279 -14.14 0.03 -6.43
C LYS A 279 -15.02 0.26 -7.66
N PRO A 280 -14.63 1.11 -8.61
CA PRO A 280 -15.38 1.31 -9.86
C PRO A 280 -15.61 -0.01 -10.60
N GLY A 281 -16.85 -0.25 -11.03
CA GLY A 281 -17.26 -1.50 -11.69
C GLY A 281 -17.74 -2.60 -10.74
N SER A 282 -17.63 -2.41 -9.41
CA SER A 282 -18.24 -3.30 -8.43
C SER A 282 -19.76 -3.19 -8.44
N ARG A 283 -20.45 -4.30 -8.19
CA ARG A 283 -21.90 -4.34 -7.93
C ARG A 283 -22.27 -3.87 -6.52
N GLY A 284 -21.29 -3.59 -5.67
CA GLY A 284 -21.44 -3.25 -4.26
C GLY A 284 -20.61 -4.16 -3.37
N GLY A 285 -20.81 -4.06 -2.06
CA GLY A 285 -20.21 -4.92 -1.06
C GLY A 285 -21.28 -5.68 -0.27
N PHE A 286 -21.00 -5.95 0.99
CA PHE A 286 -21.96 -6.62 1.90
C PHE A 286 -23.26 -5.82 2.04
N TYR A 287 -23.16 -4.51 2.23
CA TYR A 287 -24.31 -3.65 2.43
C TYR A 287 -25.24 -3.67 1.23
N GLU A 288 -24.74 -3.54 0.01
CA GLU A 288 -25.55 -3.59 -1.20
C GLU A 288 -26.13 -4.98 -1.45
N TYR A 289 -25.34 -6.05 -1.26
CA TYR A 289 -25.80 -7.41 -1.48
C TYR A 289 -26.98 -7.79 -0.54
N PHE A 290 -26.86 -7.43 0.74
CA PHE A 290 -27.90 -7.69 1.73
C PHE A 290 -28.96 -6.58 1.82
N LYS A 291 -28.92 -5.57 0.92
CA LYS A 291 -29.85 -4.46 0.85
C LYS A 291 -29.98 -3.69 2.16
N ILE A 292 -28.87 -3.50 2.84
CA ILE A 292 -28.78 -2.75 4.09
C ILE A 292 -28.48 -1.29 3.76
N PRO A 293 -29.31 -0.31 4.20
CA PRO A 293 -29.01 1.10 3.99
C PRO A 293 -27.72 1.52 4.70
N ARG A 294 -26.82 2.21 3.96
CA ARG A 294 -25.63 2.85 4.57
C ARG A 294 -26.08 4.11 5.33
N GLU A 295 -25.59 4.28 6.52
CA GLU A 295 -25.70 5.55 7.22
C GLU A 295 -24.82 6.60 6.51
N ARG A 296 -25.36 7.79 6.27
CA ARG A 296 -24.69 8.89 5.56
C ARG A 296 -23.68 9.59 6.46
#